data_1ae621ec34bdfca18137295f24f1f363
#
_entry.id   1ae621ec34bdfca18137295f24f1f363
#
_cell.length_a   1.000
_cell.length_b   1.000
_cell.length_c   1.000
_cell.angle_alpha   90.00
_cell.angle_beta   90.00
_cell.angle_gamma   90.00
#
_symmetry.space_group_name_H-M   'P 1'
#
loop_
_entity.id
_entity.type
_entity.pdbx_description
1 polymer ?
#
loop_
_entity_poly.entity_id
_entity_poly.type
_entity_poly.pdbx_seq_one_letter_code
_entity_poly.pdbx_strand_id
1 'polypeptide(L)'
;MVNTQDPSRTWNLLEEHVANVAPVLAPGCKVEMVRIGEGSPAYISNRTSIGTRLAGEVLDEIYGTSHVLAREGGSVPITGMLQQMMQLETVFLAFGINDARNHAPNERYRVKSFYQGQEAYVRMILKLAYAMGDPTTMTGGSHIEL
;
A
#
# COMPACT_ATOMS: atom_id res chain seq x y z
N MET A 1 -9.04 6.70 0.75
CA MET A 1 -8.59 8.11 0.82
C MET A 1 -7.53 8.33 -0.25
N VAL A 2 -7.44 9.54 -0.78
CA VAL A 2 -6.31 9.95 -1.63
C VAL A 2 -5.20 10.56 -0.78
N ASN A 3 -3.98 10.63 -1.31
CA ASN A 3 -2.78 11.06 -0.59
C ASN A 3 -2.82 12.50 -0.03
N THR A 4 -3.78 13.29 -0.47
CA THR A 4 -4.00 14.68 0.00
C THR A 4 -5.03 14.79 1.11
N GLN A 5 -5.66 13.67 1.50
CA GLN A 5 -6.67 13.66 2.55
C GLN A 5 -6.04 13.36 3.91
N ASP A 6 -6.40 14.17 4.88
CA ASP A 6 -6.08 13.96 6.29
C ASP A 6 -7.14 13.07 6.97
N PRO A 7 -6.73 11.98 7.64
CA PRO A 7 -7.67 11.05 8.29
C PRO A 7 -8.54 11.72 9.36
N SER A 8 -7.96 12.60 10.16
CA SER A 8 -8.70 13.26 11.24
C SER A 8 -9.72 14.25 10.70
N ARG A 9 -9.35 15.01 9.66
CA ARG A 9 -10.31 15.89 8.98
C ARG A 9 -11.43 15.09 8.33
N THR A 10 -11.12 13.94 7.72
CA THR A 10 -12.13 13.07 7.11
C THR A 10 -13.09 12.53 8.17
N TRP A 11 -12.58 12.15 9.34
CA TRP A 11 -13.39 11.71 10.46
C TRP A 11 -14.36 12.81 10.91
N ASN A 12 -13.85 14.01 11.15
CA ASN A 12 -14.69 15.14 11.61
C ASN A 12 -15.81 15.46 10.62
N LEU A 13 -15.53 15.42 9.32
CA LEU A 13 -16.54 15.60 8.27
C LEU A 13 -17.60 14.50 8.28
N LEU A 14 -17.21 13.25 8.56
CA LEU A 14 -18.16 12.14 8.70
C LEU A 14 -19.02 12.29 9.95
N GLU A 15 -18.47 12.69 11.09
CA GLU A 15 -19.23 12.97 12.31
C GLU A 15 -20.27 14.07 12.08
N GLU A 16 -19.85 15.17 11.49
CA GLU A 16 -20.76 16.28 11.14
C GLU A 16 -21.86 15.82 10.19
N HIS A 17 -21.51 15.06 9.15
CA HIS A 17 -22.48 14.53 8.20
C HIS A 17 -23.50 13.62 8.89
N VAL A 18 -23.06 12.67 9.70
CA VAL A 18 -23.94 11.75 10.42
C VAL A 18 -24.82 12.49 11.40
N ALA A 19 -24.29 13.46 12.15
CA ALA A 19 -25.06 14.27 13.07
C ALA A 19 -26.20 15.04 12.37
N ASN A 20 -25.96 15.52 11.15
CA ASN A 20 -26.97 16.28 10.39
C ASN A 20 -28.01 15.36 9.71
N VAL A 21 -27.58 14.16 9.25
CA VAL A 21 -28.44 13.29 8.43
C VAL A 21 -29.22 12.28 9.26
N ALA A 22 -28.66 11.79 10.36
CA ALA A 22 -29.29 10.75 11.18
C ALA A 22 -30.68 11.16 11.72
N PRO A 23 -30.90 12.38 12.21
CA PRO A 23 -32.25 12.79 12.68
C PRO A 23 -33.31 12.77 11.58
N VAL A 24 -32.89 12.97 10.33
CA VAL A 24 -33.79 12.99 9.16
C VAL A 24 -34.08 11.58 8.66
N LEU A 25 -33.05 10.75 8.53
CA LEU A 25 -33.19 9.41 7.95
C LEU A 25 -33.65 8.36 8.96
N ALA A 26 -33.38 8.56 10.24
CA ALA A 26 -33.70 7.61 11.30
C ALA A 26 -34.33 8.34 12.50
N PRO A 27 -35.49 8.97 12.34
CA PRO A 27 -36.13 9.71 13.42
C PRO A 27 -36.47 8.76 14.59
N GLY A 28 -36.11 9.17 15.80
CA GLY A 28 -36.30 8.38 17.02
C GLY A 28 -35.20 7.34 17.31
N CYS A 29 -34.22 7.21 16.45
CA CYS A 29 -33.03 6.38 16.71
C CYS A 29 -31.88 7.23 17.30
N LYS A 30 -31.15 6.65 18.26
CA LYS A 30 -29.87 7.21 18.69
C LYS A 30 -28.78 6.64 17.79
N VAL A 31 -28.07 7.50 17.09
CA VAL A 31 -26.91 7.11 16.26
C VAL A 31 -25.65 7.63 16.94
N GLU A 32 -24.69 6.76 17.15
CA GLU A 32 -23.42 7.08 17.76
C GLU A 32 -22.29 6.59 16.86
N MET A 33 -21.34 7.48 16.55
CA MET A 33 -20.13 7.12 15.83
C MET A 33 -19.01 6.81 16.82
N VAL A 34 -18.40 5.64 16.67
CA VAL A 34 -17.24 5.22 17.49
C VAL A 34 -16.03 5.11 16.61
N ARG A 35 -14.99 5.87 16.93
CA ARG A 35 -13.71 5.79 16.24
C ARG A 35 -12.92 4.57 16.71
N ILE A 36 -12.64 3.64 15.80
CA ILE A 36 -11.82 2.45 16.10
C ILE A 36 -10.43 2.69 15.52
N GLY A 37 -9.48 3.00 16.40
CA GLY A 37 -8.09 3.28 16.05
C GLY A 37 -7.87 4.63 15.37
N GLU A 38 -6.61 4.95 15.16
CA GLU A 38 -6.19 6.15 14.44
C GLU A 38 -6.14 5.86 12.93
N GLY A 39 -6.59 6.79 12.13
CA GLY A 39 -6.45 6.67 10.68
C GLY A 39 -4.97 6.78 10.25
N SER A 40 -4.65 6.19 9.12
CA SER A 40 -3.35 6.34 8.49
C SER A 40 -3.47 7.15 7.20
N PRO A 41 -2.53 8.08 6.93
CA PRO A 41 -2.49 8.76 5.65
C PRO A 41 -2.28 7.76 4.51
N ALA A 42 -2.78 8.10 3.33
CA ALA A 42 -2.56 7.28 2.15
C ALA A 42 -1.09 7.34 1.73
N TYR A 43 -0.57 6.20 1.31
CA TYR A 43 0.79 6.07 0.78
C TYR A 43 0.76 5.94 -0.74
N ILE A 44 1.70 6.55 -1.41
CA ILE A 44 1.93 6.38 -2.85
C ILE A 44 3.41 6.11 -3.08
N SER A 45 3.73 4.94 -3.61
CA SER A 45 5.10 4.60 -4.03
C SER A 45 5.55 5.50 -5.18
N ASN A 46 6.83 5.86 -5.17
CA ASN A 46 7.44 6.55 -6.29
C ASN A 46 7.58 5.59 -7.49
N ARG A 47 6.91 5.92 -8.59
CA ARG A 47 6.88 5.08 -9.81
C ARG A 47 8.24 4.92 -10.47
N THR A 48 9.14 5.88 -10.28
CA THR A 48 10.46 5.93 -10.92
C THR A 48 11.58 5.47 -9.99
N SER A 49 11.26 5.08 -8.76
CA SER A 49 12.27 4.59 -7.84
C SER A 49 12.88 3.29 -8.30
N ILE A 50 14.10 3.06 -7.86
CA ILE A 50 14.81 1.82 -8.15
C ILE A 50 14.04 0.59 -7.63
N GLY A 51 13.44 0.70 -6.44
CA GLY A 51 12.65 -0.37 -5.85
C GLY A 51 11.43 -0.73 -6.70
N THR A 52 10.65 0.27 -7.14
CA THR A 52 9.47 0.05 -7.98
C THR A 52 9.85 -0.53 -9.34
N ARG A 53 10.92 -0.05 -9.97
CA ARG A 53 11.40 -0.56 -11.24
C ARG A 53 11.84 -2.03 -11.14
N LEU A 54 12.67 -2.35 -10.16
CA LEU A 54 13.16 -3.72 -9.97
C LEU A 54 12.03 -4.69 -9.60
N ALA A 55 11.05 -4.25 -8.81
CA ALA A 55 9.86 -5.04 -8.51
C ALA A 55 9.07 -5.37 -9.79
N GLY A 56 8.90 -4.39 -10.68
CA GLY A 56 8.26 -4.61 -11.98
C GLY A 56 9.01 -5.63 -12.82
N GLU A 57 10.35 -5.48 -12.96
CA GLU A 57 11.18 -6.43 -13.70
C GLU A 57 11.07 -7.86 -13.15
N VAL A 58 11.07 -8.01 -11.82
CA VAL A 58 10.92 -9.33 -11.19
C VAL A 58 9.56 -9.96 -11.50
N LEU A 59 8.49 -9.17 -11.48
CA LEU A 59 7.15 -9.65 -11.84
C LEU A 59 7.09 -10.04 -13.32
N ASP A 60 7.68 -9.26 -14.21
CA ASP A 60 7.74 -9.56 -15.64
C ASP A 60 8.45 -10.90 -15.90
N GLU A 61 9.58 -11.15 -15.21
CA GLU A 61 10.31 -12.40 -15.30
C GLU A 61 9.51 -13.61 -14.81
N ILE A 62 8.77 -13.47 -13.70
CA ILE A 62 8.00 -14.57 -13.09
C ILE A 62 6.75 -14.90 -13.89
N TYR A 63 6.08 -13.89 -14.41
CA TYR A 63 4.80 -14.06 -15.10
C TYR A 63 4.92 -14.12 -16.62
N GLY A 64 6.08 -13.75 -17.19
CA GLY A 64 6.29 -13.71 -18.64
C GLY A 64 5.43 -12.67 -19.38
N THR A 65 5.01 -11.65 -18.67
CA THR A 65 4.18 -10.55 -19.20
C THR A 65 4.51 -9.26 -18.49
N SER A 66 4.32 -8.13 -19.17
CA SER A 66 4.60 -6.82 -18.59
C SER A 66 3.72 -6.52 -17.39
N HIS A 67 4.32 -6.03 -16.32
CA HIS A 67 3.61 -5.58 -15.12
C HIS A 67 2.79 -4.32 -15.36
N VAL A 68 1.81 -4.10 -14.50
CA VAL A 68 1.00 -2.88 -14.48
C VAL A 68 1.07 -2.27 -13.10
N LEU A 69 1.34 -0.98 -13.05
CA LEU A 69 1.26 -0.22 -11.80
C LEU A 69 -0.18 0.17 -11.54
N ALA A 70 -0.78 -0.40 -10.51
CA ALA A 70 -2.13 -0.11 -10.07
C ALA A 70 -2.14 0.66 -8.75
N ARG A 71 -3.20 1.43 -8.52
CA ARG A 71 -3.52 1.99 -7.21
C ARG A 71 -4.53 1.08 -6.54
N GLU A 72 -4.26 0.72 -5.32
CA GLU A 72 -5.10 -0.15 -4.51
C GLU A 72 -5.80 0.66 -3.42
N GLY A 73 -7.07 0.35 -3.16
CA GLY A 73 -7.86 0.99 -2.12
C GLY A 73 -7.73 0.34 -0.74
N GLY A 74 -6.90 -0.69 -0.60
CA GLY A 74 -6.65 -1.36 0.66
C GLY A 74 -5.88 -0.49 1.66
N SER A 75 -5.96 -0.84 2.94
CA SER A 75 -5.22 -0.15 4.00
C SER A 75 -4.07 -1.01 4.51
N VAL A 76 -2.87 -0.49 4.41
CA VAL A 76 -1.67 -1.02 5.06
C VAL A 76 -1.05 0.11 5.89
N PRO A 77 -1.57 0.38 7.09
CA PRO A 77 -1.24 1.58 7.87
C PRO A 77 0.25 1.77 8.14
N ILE A 78 0.98 0.67 8.31
CA ILE A 78 2.42 0.69 8.59
C ILE A 78 3.23 1.39 7.49
N THR A 79 2.80 1.35 6.24
CA THR A 79 3.55 1.97 5.12
C THR A 79 3.56 3.49 5.21
N GLY A 80 2.43 4.09 5.56
CA GLY A 80 2.36 5.53 5.82
C GLY A 80 3.21 5.95 7.01
N MET A 81 3.25 5.13 8.06
CA MET A 81 4.10 5.36 9.22
C MET A 81 5.58 5.27 8.87
N LEU A 82 6.01 4.24 8.16
CA LEU A 82 7.41 4.08 7.74
C LEU A 82 7.87 5.25 6.88
N GLN A 83 7.02 5.71 5.95
CA GLN A 83 7.34 6.87 5.13
C GLN A 83 7.47 8.15 5.97
N GLN A 84 6.54 8.41 6.89
CA GLN A 84 6.54 9.64 7.68
C GLN A 84 7.64 9.67 8.73
N MET A 85 7.87 8.57 9.45
CA MET A 85 8.80 8.53 10.57
C MET A 85 10.23 8.25 10.14
N MET A 86 10.42 7.42 9.13
CA MET A 86 11.75 6.92 8.74
C MET A 86 12.16 7.36 7.32
N GLN A 87 11.30 8.08 6.61
CA GLN A 87 11.52 8.49 5.21
C GLN A 87 11.83 7.29 4.29
N LEU A 88 11.35 6.11 4.66
CA LEU A 88 11.55 4.89 3.88
C LEU A 88 10.51 4.77 2.78
N GLU A 89 10.98 4.42 1.61
CA GLU A 89 10.12 4.03 0.49
C GLU A 89 9.67 2.58 0.65
N THR A 90 8.38 2.34 0.45
CA THR A 90 7.81 0.99 0.48
C THR A 90 7.33 0.60 -0.92
N VAL A 91 7.72 -0.58 -1.35
CA VAL A 91 7.26 -1.19 -2.60
C VAL A 91 6.44 -2.43 -2.27
N PHE A 92 5.24 -2.50 -2.82
CA PHE A 92 4.35 -3.65 -2.63
C PHE A 92 4.63 -4.72 -3.68
N LEU A 93 5.01 -5.91 -3.22
CA LEU A 93 5.05 -7.14 -4.01
C LEU A 93 3.94 -8.05 -3.49
N ALA A 94 2.77 -8.03 -4.13
CA ALA A 94 1.59 -8.75 -3.70
C ALA A 94 1.25 -9.88 -4.68
N PHE A 95 0.94 -11.07 -4.15
CA PHE A 95 0.65 -12.29 -4.91
C PHE A 95 -0.75 -12.83 -4.63
N GLY A 96 -1.60 -12.02 -4.03
CA GLY A 96 -3.01 -12.31 -3.84
C GLY A 96 -3.76 -12.44 -5.18
N ILE A 97 -4.93 -13.02 -5.13
CA ILE A 97 -5.84 -13.15 -6.28
C ILE A 97 -7.11 -12.36 -6.02
N ASN A 98 -7.74 -11.85 -7.08
CA ASN A 98 -8.95 -11.02 -6.95
C ASN A 98 -10.12 -11.75 -6.27
N ASP A 99 -10.17 -13.07 -6.38
CA ASP A 99 -11.20 -13.92 -5.79
C ASP A 99 -10.76 -14.58 -4.47
N ALA A 100 -9.73 -14.04 -3.81
CA ALA A 100 -9.19 -14.55 -2.55
C ALA A 100 -10.20 -14.49 -1.39
N ARG A 101 -11.21 -13.66 -1.48
CA ARG A 101 -12.19 -13.39 -0.40
C ARG A 101 -11.51 -12.84 0.87
N ASN A 102 -10.60 -11.89 0.68
CA ASN A 102 -9.88 -11.27 1.80
C ASN A 102 -10.85 -10.81 2.90
N HIS A 103 -10.52 -11.09 4.15
CA HIS A 103 -11.29 -10.76 5.35
C HIS A 103 -12.71 -11.38 5.39
N ALA A 104 -12.92 -12.48 4.68
CA ALA A 104 -14.21 -13.17 4.60
C ALA A 104 -14.09 -14.68 4.85
N PRO A 105 -15.19 -15.37 5.19
CA PRO A 105 -15.19 -16.83 5.29
C PRO A 105 -14.69 -17.50 4.01
N ASN A 106 -13.92 -18.57 4.18
CA ASN A 106 -13.27 -19.31 3.09
C ASN A 106 -12.27 -18.47 2.28
N GLU A 107 -11.57 -17.55 2.94
CA GLU A 107 -10.40 -16.87 2.36
C GLU A 107 -9.42 -17.92 1.84
N ARG A 108 -8.87 -17.67 0.66
CA ARG A 108 -8.00 -18.62 -0.01
C ARG A 108 -6.79 -17.96 -0.64
N TYR A 109 -5.71 -18.73 -0.72
CA TYR A 109 -4.49 -18.33 -1.37
C TYR A 109 -4.00 -19.48 -2.27
N ARG A 110 -3.51 -19.16 -3.46
CA ARG A 110 -3.00 -20.20 -4.38
C ARG A 110 -1.60 -20.62 -3.96
N VAL A 111 -1.38 -21.93 -3.82
CA VAL A 111 -0.05 -22.50 -3.52
C VAL A 111 0.99 -22.07 -4.55
N LYS A 112 0.63 -22.02 -5.83
CA LYS A 112 1.50 -21.48 -6.88
C LYS A 112 1.94 -20.04 -6.58
N SER A 113 1.00 -19.18 -6.17
CA SER A 113 1.30 -17.78 -5.83
C SER A 113 2.23 -17.67 -4.62
N PHE A 114 2.13 -18.59 -3.68
CA PHE A 114 3.06 -18.66 -2.54
C PHE A 114 4.52 -18.89 -3.00
N TYR A 115 4.74 -19.87 -3.86
CA TYR A 115 6.10 -20.15 -4.37
C TYR A 115 6.60 -19.03 -5.30
N GLN A 116 5.73 -18.46 -6.13
CA GLN A 116 6.07 -17.29 -6.95
C GLN A 116 6.45 -16.09 -6.08
N GLY A 117 5.77 -15.89 -4.96
CA GLY A 117 6.11 -14.85 -3.99
C GLY A 117 7.49 -15.04 -3.38
N GLN A 118 7.81 -16.27 -2.94
CA GLN A 118 9.13 -16.58 -2.42
C GLN A 118 10.23 -16.30 -3.46
N GLU A 119 10.05 -16.76 -4.69
CA GLU A 119 10.98 -16.51 -5.79
C GLU A 119 11.14 -15.01 -6.05
N ALA A 120 10.05 -14.26 -6.07
CA ALA A 120 10.06 -12.81 -6.29
C ALA A 120 10.88 -12.08 -5.23
N TYR A 121 10.69 -12.41 -3.97
CA TYR A 121 11.46 -11.78 -2.88
C TYR A 121 12.94 -12.09 -2.97
N VAL A 122 13.31 -13.32 -3.28
CA VAL A 122 14.74 -13.69 -3.49
C VAL A 122 15.34 -12.90 -4.65
N ARG A 123 14.67 -12.88 -5.81
CA ARG A 123 15.13 -12.11 -6.97
C ARG A 123 15.23 -10.62 -6.68
N MET A 124 14.26 -10.07 -5.96
CA MET A 124 14.23 -8.65 -5.58
C MET A 124 15.42 -8.27 -4.69
N ILE A 125 15.72 -9.09 -3.68
CA ILE A 125 16.88 -8.87 -2.78
C ILE A 125 18.18 -8.92 -3.58
N LEU A 126 18.34 -9.89 -4.46
CA LEU A 126 19.55 -10.01 -5.28
C LEU A 126 19.71 -8.83 -6.25
N LYS A 127 18.65 -8.43 -6.93
CA LYS A 127 18.66 -7.26 -7.82
C LYS A 127 18.95 -5.96 -7.08
N LEU A 128 18.38 -5.78 -5.90
CA LEU A 128 18.65 -4.61 -5.05
C LEU A 128 20.12 -4.60 -4.59
N ALA A 129 20.64 -5.71 -4.10
CA ALA A 129 22.03 -5.81 -3.68
C ALA A 129 23.01 -5.49 -4.82
N TYR A 130 22.73 -6.00 -6.02
CA TYR A 130 23.53 -5.72 -7.21
C TYR A 130 23.45 -4.23 -7.58
N ALA A 131 22.25 -3.67 -7.64
CA ALA A 131 22.03 -2.27 -8.00
C ALA A 131 22.65 -1.29 -6.98
N MET A 132 22.61 -1.62 -5.70
CA MET A 132 23.23 -0.81 -4.64
C MET A 132 24.76 -0.95 -4.59
N GLY A 133 25.32 -2.03 -5.13
CA GLY A 133 26.77 -2.22 -5.29
C GLY A 133 27.36 -1.50 -6.51
N ASP A 134 26.52 -1.01 -7.43
CA ASP A 134 26.96 -0.28 -8.62
C ASP A 134 26.89 1.25 -8.37
N PRO A 135 28.07 1.95 -8.33
CA PRO A 135 28.12 3.39 -8.08
C PRO A 135 27.30 4.22 -9.10
N THR A 136 27.06 3.71 -10.30
CA THR A 136 26.33 4.45 -11.35
C THR A 136 24.83 4.50 -11.10
N THR A 137 24.27 3.62 -10.29
CA THR A 137 22.83 3.58 -9.98
C THR A 137 22.43 4.57 -8.89
N MET A 138 23.39 5.12 -8.15
CA MET A 138 23.16 6.06 -7.03
C MET A 138 22.93 7.52 -7.46
N THR A 139 23.09 7.85 -8.75
CA THR A 139 23.06 9.25 -9.23
C THR A 139 21.64 9.80 -9.49
N GLY A 140 20.58 9.06 -9.20
CA GLY A 140 19.19 9.46 -9.39
C GLY A 140 18.40 9.80 -8.12
N GLY A 141 19.00 9.71 -6.95
CA GLY A 141 18.34 10.00 -5.66
C GLY A 141 18.95 11.22 -5.00
N SER A 142 18.13 12.17 -4.59
CA SER A 142 18.50 13.31 -3.78
C SER A 142 19.43 12.91 -2.62
N HIS A 143 20.54 13.62 -2.48
CA HIS A 143 21.49 13.50 -1.38
C HIS A 143 20.74 13.44 -0.05
N ILE A 144 20.81 12.32 0.64
CA ILE A 144 20.57 12.25 2.06
C ILE A 144 21.93 12.58 2.69
N GLU A 145 22.11 13.83 3.13
CA GLU A 145 23.19 14.18 4.07
C GLU A 145 22.83 13.51 5.40
N LEU A 146 23.77 12.72 5.93
CA LEU A 146 23.69 12.12 7.26
C LEU A 146 23.97 13.18 8.33
#